data_3b788a5d57997d69755314185a0b009b
#
_entry.id   3b788a5d57997d69755314185a0b009b
#
_cell.length_a   1.000
_cell.length_b   1.000
_cell.length_c   1.000
_cell.angle_alpha   90.00
_cell.angle_beta   90.00
_cell.angle_gamma   90.00
#
_symmetry.space_group_name_H-M   'P 1'
#
loop_
_entity.id
_entity.type
_entity.pdbx_description
1 polymer ?
#
loop_
_entity_poly.entity_id
_entity_poly.type
_entity_poly.pdbx_seq_one_letter_code
_entity_poly.pdbx_strand_id
1 'polypeptide(L)'
;MRRVVVTGMGMVTPVGNDVESTWASLLEGMSGVGTISLFDARTFPTRIAAEVKDFRLDRYRDDAGRWANHSRNTKFTMAAAQMAMEDSGLLESGPALDRARFGVYLGAGEGQQDFPRFVKLVHKSTHGGKVLTSEFTRLGRHELHPLAEAEQEPGTPAAHLANVFGAKGLNANCLTACAASSQAIGEAYEMIRAECA
;
A
#
# COMPACT_ATOMS: atom_id res chain seq x y z
N MET A 1 -21.60 26.28 -1.49
CA MET A 1 -20.35 25.52 -1.45
C MET A 1 -20.71 24.04 -1.29
N ARG A 2 -20.23 23.15 -2.14
CA ARG A 2 -20.55 21.71 -2.08
C ARG A 2 -19.97 21.13 -0.79
N ARG A 3 -20.76 20.34 -0.06
CA ARG A 3 -20.30 19.61 1.13
C ARG A 3 -19.65 18.29 0.69
N VAL A 4 -18.45 18.01 1.17
CA VAL A 4 -17.74 16.74 1.00
C VAL A 4 -17.74 16.02 2.35
N VAL A 5 -18.00 14.72 2.33
CA VAL A 5 -18.11 13.92 3.54
C VAL A 5 -17.31 12.61 3.36
N VAL A 6 -16.85 12.01 4.46
CA VAL A 6 -16.32 10.65 4.50
C VAL A 6 -17.51 9.71 4.68
N THR A 7 -17.65 8.72 3.82
CA THR A 7 -18.76 7.76 3.82
C THR A 7 -18.34 6.36 4.23
N GLY A 8 -17.05 6.07 4.26
CA GLY A 8 -16.53 4.77 4.70
C GLY A 8 -15.06 4.87 5.06
N MET A 9 -14.64 3.98 5.97
CA MET A 9 -13.27 3.90 6.47
C MET A 9 -12.78 2.46 6.47
N GLY A 10 -11.46 2.29 6.29
CA GLY A 10 -10.79 1.01 6.48
C GLY A 10 -9.37 1.23 6.99
N MET A 11 -8.94 0.40 7.92
CA MET A 11 -7.64 0.53 8.56
C MET A 11 -6.91 -0.81 8.66
N VAL A 12 -5.59 -0.74 8.44
CA VAL A 12 -4.64 -1.81 8.75
C VAL A 12 -3.45 -1.15 9.42
N THR A 13 -3.28 -1.38 10.71
CA THR A 13 -2.29 -0.69 11.54
C THR A 13 -1.53 -1.67 12.43
N PRO A 14 -0.39 -1.27 13.02
CA PRO A 14 0.30 -2.11 14.01
C PRO A 14 -0.49 -2.40 15.29
N VAL A 15 -1.59 -1.70 15.53
CA VAL A 15 -2.43 -1.86 16.73
C VAL A 15 -3.82 -2.43 16.43
N GLY A 16 -4.16 -2.67 15.15
CA GLY A 16 -5.42 -3.26 14.75
C GLY A 16 -5.49 -3.51 13.25
N ASN A 17 -6.23 -4.52 12.82
CA ASN A 17 -6.41 -4.89 11.43
C ASN A 17 -7.77 -4.46 10.85
N ASP A 18 -8.49 -3.63 11.57
CA ASP A 18 -9.73 -2.96 11.19
C ASP A 18 -9.90 -1.65 11.97
N VAL A 19 -10.96 -0.89 11.67
CA VAL A 19 -11.24 0.40 12.31
C VAL A 19 -11.53 0.24 13.80
N GLU A 20 -12.35 -0.74 14.16
CA GLU A 20 -12.82 -0.95 15.53
C GLU A 20 -11.68 -1.34 16.46
N SER A 21 -10.89 -2.36 16.10
CA SER A 21 -9.75 -2.82 16.88
C SER A 21 -8.64 -1.77 16.97
N THR A 22 -8.40 -1.02 15.89
CA THR A 22 -7.45 0.09 15.89
C THR A 22 -7.89 1.19 16.85
N TRP A 23 -9.17 1.59 16.78
CA TRP A 23 -9.71 2.64 17.65
C TRP A 23 -9.71 2.24 19.12
N ALA A 24 -10.14 1.02 19.44
CA ALA A 24 -10.10 0.49 20.81
C ALA A 24 -8.67 0.53 21.38
N SER A 25 -7.69 0.03 20.62
CA SER A 25 -6.28 0.06 21.03
C SER A 25 -5.74 1.47 21.26
N LEU A 26 -6.15 2.44 20.43
CA LEU A 26 -5.76 3.84 20.61
C LEU A 26 -6.35 4.44 21.87
N LEU A 27 -7.61 4.15 22.20
CA LEU A 27 -8.25 4.62 23.43
C LEU A 27 -7.60 4.04 24.69
N GLU A 28 -7.11 2.81 24.62
CA GLU A 28 -6.38 2.14 25.69
C GLU A 28 -4.90 2.57 25.77
N GLY A 29 -4.41 3.41 24.86
CA GLY A 29 -3.02 3.83 24.80
C GLY A 29 -2.06 2.70 24.43
N MET A 30 -2.53 1.68 23.72
CA MET A 30 -1.72 0.53 23.30
C MET A 30 -0.67 0.93 22.29
N SER A 31 0.57 0.47 22.49
CA SER A 31 1.67 0.68 21.55
C SER A 31 1.79 -0.50 20.58
N GLY A 32 1.86 -0.20 19.29
CA GLY A 32 2.21 -1.19 18.26
C GLY A 32 3.70 -1.50 18.17
N VAL A 33 4.55 -0.73 18.86
CA VAL A 33 6.02 -0.93 18.83
C VAL A 33 6.41 -2.16 19.63
N GLY A 34 7.24 -3.00 19.04
CA GLY A 34 7.80 -4.20 19.68
C GLY A 34 9.12 -4.60 19.04
N THR A 35 9.65 -5.74 19.48
CA THR A 35 10.84 -6.32 18.87
C THR A 35 10.54 -6.75 17.43
N ILE A 36 11.44 -6.43 16.49
CA ILE A 36 11.33 -6.86 15.10
C ILE A 36 11.25 -8.39 15.04
N SER A 37 10.23 -8.90 14.37
CA SER A 37 9.97 -10.34 14.21
C SER A 37 10.04 -10.83 12.77
N LEU A 38 9.95 -9.93 11.79
CA LEU A 38 9.93 -10.28 10.37
C LEU A 38 11.29 -10.73 9.81
N PHE A 39 12.37 -10.37 10.50
CA PHE A 39 13.73 -10.79 10.17
C PHE A 39 14.65 -10.77 11.40
N ASP A 40 15.83 -11.38 11.30
CA ASP A 40 16.82 -11.34 12.39
C ASP A 40 17.48 -9.95 12.48
N ALA A 41 17.02 -9.16 13.42
CA ALA A 41 17.50 -7.79 13.66
C ALA A 41 18.67 -7.72 14.67
N ARG A 42 19.23 -8.84 15.15
CA ARG A 42 20.24 -8.83 16.22
C ARG A 42 21.52 -8.06 15.87
N THR A 43 21.88 -8.02 14.60
CA THR A 43 23.05 -7.30 14.09
C THR A 43 22.82 -5.85 13.73
N PHE A 44 21.56 -5.38 13.83
CA PHE A 44 21.20 -4.00 13.50
C PHE A 44 21.23 -3.09 14.72
N PRO A 45 21.53 -1.80 14.56
CA PRO A 45 21.48 -0.82 15.64
C PRO A 45 20.09 -0.67 16.27
N THR A 46 19.03 -0.74 15.44
CA THR A 46 17.64 -0.69 15.87
C THR A 46 17.03 -2.10 15.79
N ARG A 47 16.32 -2.49 16.85
CA ARG A 47 15.72 -3.83 16.99
C ARG A 47 14.22 -3.78 17.27
N ILE A 48 13.63 -2.59 17.16
CA ILE A 48 12.20 -2.36 17.41
C ILE A 48 11.55 -1.76 16.17
N ALA A 49 10.31 -2.15 15.92
CA ALA A 49 9.46 -1.58 14.89
C ALA A 49 7.99 -1.72 15.28
N ALA A 50 7.14 -0.94 14.65
CA ALA A 50 5.69 -1.11 14.70
C ALA A 50 5.25 -1.99 13.52
N GLU A 51 5.26 -3.30 13.71
CA GLU A 51 4.86 -4.27 12.69
C GLU A 51 3.35 -4.53 12.75
N VAL A 52 2.70 -4.60 11.59
CA VAL A 52 1.32 -5.10 11.48
C VAL A 52 1.35 -6.62 11.74
N LYS A 53 0.61 -7.05 12.76
CA LYS A 53 0.60 -8.42 13.27
C LYS A 53 -0.60 -9.18 12.72
N ASP A 54 -0.44 -10.49 12.53
CA ASP A 54 -1.52 -11.43 12.17
C ASP A 54 -2.35 -11.02 10.94
N PHE A 55 -1.77 -10.23 10.05
CA PHE A 55 -2.42 -9.78 8.84
C PHE A 55 -2.54 -10.92 7.82
N ARG A 56 -3.78 -11.10 7.35
CA ARG A 56 -4.12 -12.05 6.29
C ARG A 56 -5.11 -11.40 5.34
N LEU A 57 -4.72 -11.25 4.08
CA LEU A 57 -5.57 -10.61 3.07
C LEU A 57 -6.86 -11.40 2.77
N ASP A 58 -6.84 -12.72 2.97
CA ASP A 58 -8.00 -13.60 2.78
C ASP A 58 -9.14 -13.39 3.80
N ARG A 59 -8.90 -12.59 4.85
CA ARG A 59 -9.97 -12.12 5.75
C ARG A 59 -10.81 -10.99 5.15
N TYR A 60 -10.31 -10.35 4.11
CA TYR A 60 -10.93 -9.15 3.50
C TYR A 60 -11.35 -9.38 2.06
N ARG A 61 -10.74 -10.38 1.38
CA ARG A 61 -10.93 -10.58 -0.05
C ARG A 61 -10.83 -12.06 -0.43
N ASP A 62 -11.82 -12.54 -1.18
CA ASP A 62 -11.85 -13.91 -1.69
C ASP A 62 -10.75 -14.17 -2.73
N ASP A 63 -10.31 -13.13 -3.46
CA ASP A 63 -9.26 -13.23 -4.47
C ASP A 63 -7.82 -13.05 -3.90
N ALA A 64 -7.63 -13.23 -2.58
CA ALA A 64 -6.35 -13.01 -1.91
C ALA A 64 -5.18 -13.76 -2.54
N GLY A 65 -5.42 -14.93 -3.13
CA GLY A 65 -4.41 -15.71 -3.85
C GLY A 65 -3.80 -14.98 -5.05
N ARG A 66 -4.56 -14.12 -5.73
CA ARG A 66 -4.08 -13.26 -6.83
C ARG A 66 -2.96 -12.33 -6.36
N TRP A 67 -3.01 -11.91 -5.10
CA TRP A 67 -2.11 -10.92 -4.50
C TRP A 67 -0.93 -11.54 -3.76
N ALA A 68 -0.76 -12.87 -3.81
CA ALA A 68 0.25 -13.58 -3.03
C ALA A 68 1.67 -13.01 -3.25
N ASN A 69 2.03 -12.70 -4.50
CA ASN A 69 3.35 -12.21 -4.91
C ASN A 69 3.48 -10.67 -4.94
N HIS A 70 2.43 -9.94 -4.54
CA HIS A 70 2.47 -8.48 -4.45
C HIS A 70 3.06 -8.02 -3.12
N SER A 71 3.45 -6.76 -3.04
CA SER A 71 4.04 -6.16 -1.85
C SER A 71 3.09 -6.14 -0.64
N ARG A 72 3.64 -6.00 0.54
CA ARG A 72 2.83 -5.80 1.76
C ARG A 72 2.02 -4.50 1.67
N ASN A 73 2.60 -3.44 1.09
CA ASN A 73 1.92 -2.16 0.90
C ASN A 73 0.66 -2.33 0.05
N THR A 74 0.76 -3.03 -1.08
CA THR A 74 -0.40 -3.36 -1.94
C THR A 74 -1.44 -4.17 -1.17
N LYS A 75 -1.04 -5.18 -0.40
CA LYS A 75 -1.97 -6.00 0.38
C LYS A 75 -2.68 -5.20 1.47
N PHE A 76 -1.98 -4.32 2.19
CA PHE A 76 -2.60 -3.43 3.19
C PHE A 76 -3.58 -2.45 2.54
N THR A 77 -3.17 -1.86 1.42
CA THR A 77 -4.02 -0.94 0.65
C THR A 77 -5.29 -1.63 0.16
N MET A 78 -5.19 -2.87 -0.33
CA MET A 78 -6.34 -3.67 -0.76
C MET A 78 -7.31 -3.98 0.38
N ALA A 79 -6.79 -4.38 1.55
CA ALA A 79 -7.61 -4.67 2.72
C ALA A 79 -8.33 -3.41 3.23
N ALA A 80 -7.59 -2.31 3.41
CA ALA A 80 -8.17 -1.05 3.88
C ALA A 80 -9.21 -0.50 2.89
N ALA A 81 -8.93 -0.55 1.58
CA ALA A 81 -9.88 -0.11 0.57
C ALA A 81 -11.14 -1.00 0.52
N GLN A 82 -10.99 -2.32 0.69
CA GLN A 82 -12.14 -3.22 0.75
C GLN A 82 -13.06 -2.86 1.90
N MET A 83 -12.51 -2.70 3.12
CA MET A 83 -13.27 -2.27 4.29
C MET A 83 -13.96 -0.92 4.06
N ALA A 84 -13.27 0.07 3.51
CA ALA A 84 -13.84 1.39 3.23
C ALA A 84 -14.98 1.33 2.22
N MET A 85 -14.86 0.50 1.17
CA MET A 85 -15.88 0.29 0.15
C MET A 85 -17.12 -0.42 0.71
N GLU A 86 -16.94 -1.39 1.62
CA GLU A 86 -18.03 -2.06 2.34
C GLU A 86 -18.74 -1.09 3.28
N ASP A 87 -17.99 -0.40 4.13
CA ASP A 87 -18.53 0.55 5.12
C ASP A 87 -19.30 1.70 4.45
N SER A 88 -18.87 2.16 3.27
CA SER A 88 -19.57 3.18 2.49
C SER A 88 -20.83 2.69 1.77
N GLY A 89 -21.07 1.39 1.65
CA GLY A 89 -22.12 0.80 0.83
C GLY A 89 -21.92 0.96 -0.69
N LEU A 90 -20.76 1.45 -1.14
CA LEU A 90 -20.48 1.68 -2.57
C LEU A 90 -20.39 0.39 -3.38
N LEU A 91 -20.04 -0.73 -2.76
CA LEU A 91 -20.03 -2.03 -3.43
C LEU A 91 -21.43 -2.47 -3.86
N GLU A 92 -22.45 -2.10 -3.09
CA GLU A 92 -23.86 -2.42 -3.34
C GLU A 92 -24.48 -1.48 -4.37
N SER A 93 -23.87 -0.33 -4.63
CA SER A 93 -24.40 0.69 -5.54
C SER A 93 -24.42 0.25 -7.01
N GLY A 94 -23.64 -0.80 -7.36
CA GLY A 94 -23.66 -1.43 -8.68
C GLY A 94 -23.57 -0.45 -9.85
N PRO A 95 -24.55 -0.47 -10.79
CA PRO A 95 -24.55 0.42 -11.96
C PRO A 95 -24.81 1.91 -11.65
N ALA A 96 -25.31 2.24 -10.46
CA ALA A 96 -25.59 3.61 -10.06
C ALA A 96 -24.32 4.44 -9.80
N LEU A 97 -23.18 3.79 -9.53
CA LEU A 97 -21.91 4.47 -9.36
C LEU A 97 -21.35 4.92 -10.73
N ASP A 98 -21.25 6.25 -10.91
CA ASP A 98 -20.59 6.80 -12.10
C ASP A 98 -19.07 6.54 -12.01
N ARG A 99 -18.65 5.52 -12.73
CA ARG A 99 -17.24 5.07 -12.77
C ARG A 99 -16.29 6.12 -13.32
N ALA A 100 -16.75 7.03 -14.19
CA ALA A 100 -15.91 8.09 -14.74
C ALA A 100 -15.61 9.18 -13.71
N ARG A 101 -16.45 9.31 -12.69
CA ARG A 101 -16.29 10.23 -11.56
C ARG A 101 -15.75 9.53 -10.31
N PHE A 102 -15.60 8.22 -10.34
CA PHE A 102 -15.00 7.46 -9.26
C PHE A 102 -13.49 7.40 -9.47
N GLY A 103 -12.74 8.11 -8.64
CA GLY A 103 -11.28 8.19 -8.68
C GLY A 103 -10.60 7.51 -7.50
N VAL A 104 -9.29 7.38 -7.61
CA VAL A 104 -8.40 6.92 -6.54
C VAL A 104 -7.33 7.97 -6.31
N TYR A 105 -7.20 8.45 -5.10
CA TYR A 105 -6.12 9.33 -4.69
C TYR A 105 -5.42 8.75 -3.47
N LEU A 106 -4.15 8.34 -3.61
CA LEU A 106 -3.37 7.78 -2.51
C LEU A 106 -2.25 8.73 -2.07
N GLY A 107 -1.96 8.70 -0.78
CA GLY A 107 -0.69 9.14 -0.25
C GLY A 107 0.17 7.92 0.03
N ALA A 108 1.32 7.82 -0.63
CA ALA A 108 2.22 6.71 -0.44
C ALA A 108 3.66 7.20 -0.20
N GLY A 109 4.46 6.34 0.39
CA GLY A 109 5.91 6.47 0.39
C GLY A 109 6.51 5.79 -0.85
N GLU A 110 7.78 5.44 -0.76
CA GLU A 110 8.44 4.61 -1.75
C GLU A 110 7.80 3.23 -1.80
N GLY A 111 7.81 2.59 -2.97
CA GLY A 111 7.36 1.24 -3.14
C GLY A 111 8.26 0.23 -2.43
N GLN A 112 7.81 -1.00 -2.33
CA GLN A 112 8.56 -2.07 -1.67
C GLN A 112 9.48 -2.78 -2.64
N GLN A 113 10.80 -2.59 -2.47
CA GLN A 113 11.81 -3.36 -3.19
C GLN A 113 11.90 -4.80 -2.69
N ASP A 114 12.12 -5.77 -3.59
CA ASP A 114 12.56 -7.13 -3.22
C ASP A 114 14.03 -7.09 -2.78
N PHE A 115 14.25 -6.57 -1.58
CA PHE A 115 15.58 -6.31 -1.04
C PHE A 115 16.49 -7.54 -0.98
N PRO A 116 16.03 -8.74 -0.57
CA PRO A 116 16.86 -9.93 -0.59
C PRO A 116 17.38 -10.29 -1.99
N ARG A 117 16.53 -10.15 -3.01
CA ARG A 117 16.90 -10.42 -4.40
C ARG A 117 17.87 -9.37 -4.93
N PHE A 118 17.62 -8.11 -4.65
CA PHE A 118 18.50 -7.00 -5.01
C PHE A 118 19.90 -7.17 -4.41
N VAL A 119 20.00 -7.43 -3.10
CA VAL A 119 21.28 -7.64 -2.42
C VAL A 119 22.04 -8.82 -3.01
N LYS A 120 21.36 -9.94 -3.31
CA LYS A 120 21.94 -11.10 -3.96
C LYS A 120 22.49 -10.76 -5.35
N LEU A 121 21.75 -9.95 -6.12
CA LEU A 121 22.16 -9.49 -7.43
C LEU A 121 23.41 -8.60 -7.34
N VAL A 122 23.42 -7.63 -6.43
CA VAL A 122 24.58 -6.78 -6.16
C VAL A 122 25.80 -7.65 -5.78
N HIS A 123 25.62 -8.60 -4.86
CA HIS A 123 26.70 -9.49 -4.42
C HIS A 123 27.28 -10.30 -5.60
N LYS A 124 26.44 -10.90 -6.42
CA LYS A 124 26.87 -11.70 -7.57
C LYS A 124 27.59 -10.87 -8.66
N SER A 125 27.25 -9.60 -8.80
CA SER A 125 27.86 -8.70 -9.77
C SER A 125 29.06 -7.91 -9.23
N THR A 126 29.45 -8.16 -7.97
CA THR A 126 30.58 -7.47 -7.34
C THR A 126 31.87 -8.29 -7.48
N HIS A 127 32.90 -7.70 -8.10
CA HIS A 127 34.22 -8.28 -8.26
C HIS A 127 35.28 -7.28 -7.80
N GLY A 128 36.20 -7.71 -6.95
CA GLY A 128 37.25 -6.81 -6.41
C GLY A 128 36.70 -5.57 -5.69
N GLY A 129 35.54 -5.69 -5.03
CA GLY A 129 34.90 -4.58 -4.31
C GLY A 129 34.15 -3.58 -5.19
N LYS A 130 33.99 -3.85 -6.49
CA LYS A 130 33.26 -2.98 -7.44
C LYS A 130 32.15 -3.75 -8.11
N VAL A 131 30.97 -3.11 -8.20
CA VAL A 131 29.84 -3.66 -8.98
C VAL A 131 30.14 -3.47 -10.48
N LEU A 132 30.13 -4.57 -11.21
CA LEU A 132 30.21 -4.56 -12.67
C LEU A 132 28.82 -4.36 -13.25
N THR A 133 28.56 -3.16 -13.78
CA THR A 133 27.22 -2.76 -14.28
C THR A 133 26.73 -3.68 -15.40
N SER A 134 27.61 -4.12 -16.29
CA SER A 134 27.26 -5.05 -17.37
C SER A 134 26.78 -6.40 -16.84
N GLU A 135 27.41 -6.92 -15.81
CA GLU A 135 27.02 -8.17 -15.17
C GLU A 135 25.77 -8.03 -14.33
N PHE A 136 25.66 -6.92 -13.59
CA PHE A 136 24.43 -6.57 -12.86
C PHE A 136 23.23 -6.53 -13.82
N THR A 137 23.35 -5.83 -14.95
CA THR A 137 22.28 -5.76 -15.94
C THR A 137 21.97 -7.13 -16.56
N ARG A 138 22.98 -7.90 -16.91
CA ARG A 138 22.80 -9.23 -17.48
C ARG A 138 22.07 -10.17 -16.52
N LEU A 139 22.50 -10.21 -15.25
CA LEU A 139 21.89 -11.03 -14.22
C LEU A 139 20.49 -10.53 -13.86
N GLY A 140 20.31 -9.20 -13.73
CA GLY A 140 19.04 -8.59 -13.38
C GLY A 140 17.92 -8.96 -14.36
N ARG A 141 18.21 -8.98 -15.65
CA ARG A 141 17.23 -9.41 -16.67
C ARG A 141 16.70 -10.84 -16.50
N HIS A 142 17.40 -11.69 -15.77
CA HIS A 142 17.03 -13.09 -15.53
C HIS A 142 16.53 -13.32 -14.10
N GLU A 143 17.05 -12.58 -13.13
CA GLU A 143 16.77 -12.82 -11.71
C GLU A 143 15.68 -11.91 -11.13
N LEU A 144 15.52 -10.69 -11.67
CA LEU A 144 14.47 -9.77 -11.23
C LEU A 144 13.10 -10.22 -11.78
N HIS A 145 12.09 -10.09 -10.94
CA HIS A 145 10.73 -10.49 -11.30
C HIS A 145 9.92 -9.24 -11.67
N PRO A 146 9.37 -9.14 -12.91
CA PRO A 146 8.72 -7.92 -13.38
C PRO A 146 7.63 -7.38 -12.44
N LEU A 147 6.84 -8.28 -11.83
CA LEU A 147 5.81 -7.87 -10.89
C LEU A 147 6.39 -7.27 -9.60
N ALA A 148 7.44 -7.90 -9.05
CA ALA A 148 8.08 -7.38 -7.84
C ALA A 148 8.78 -6.04 -8.09
N GLU A 149 9.35 -5.86 -9.29
CA GLU A 149 9.93 -4.58 -9.69
C GLU A 149 8.85 -3.49 -9.90
N ALA A 150 7.70 -3.84 -10.46
CA ALA A 150 6.57 -2.90 -10.58
C ALA A 150 6.03 -2.44 -9.22
N GLU A 151 6.13 -3.27 -8.17
CA GLU A 151 5.72 -2.90 -6.81
C GLU A 151 6.64 -1.85 -6.15
N GLN A 152 7.77 -1.51 -6.76
CA GLN A 152 8.62 -0.41 -6.33
C GLN A 152 8.05 0.96 -6.72
N GLU A 153 7.17 1.00 -7.72
CA GLU A 153 6.56 2.24 -8.16
C GLU A 153 5.47 2.68 -7.17
N PRO A 154 5.56 3.90 -6.62
CA PRO A 154 4.62 4.39 -5.60
C PRO A 154 3.16 4.41 -6.06
N GLY A 155 2.92 4.55 -7.35
CA GLY A 155 1.58 4.58 -7.95
C GLY A 155 0.94 3.21 -8.16
N THR A 156 1.70 2.12 -8.01
CA THR A 156 1.21 0.75 -8.27
C THR A 156 0.00 0.36 -7.40
N PRO A 157 -0.05 0.64 -6.09
CA PRO A 157 -1.23 0.34 -5.29
C PRO A 157 -2.49 1.09 -5.77
N ALA A 158 -2.35 2.36 -6.19
CA ALA A 158 -3.47 3.14 -6.73
C ALA A 158 -4.01 2.55 -8.04
N ALA A 159 -3.11 2.11 -8.93
CA ALA A 159 -3.50 1.43 -10.18
C ALA A 159 -4.23 0.11 -9.91
N HIS A 160 -3.79 -0.66 -8.93
CA HIS A 160 -4.47 -1.88 -8.51
C HIS A 160 -5.86 -1.60 -7.96
N LEU A 161 -6.03 -0.59 -7.10
CA LEU A 161 -7.34 -0.18 -6.59
C LEU A 161 -8.28 0.23 -7.73
N ALA A 162 -7.81 1.08 -8.64
CA ALA A 162 -8.61 1.53 -9.78
C ALA A 162 -9.11 0.34 -10.62
N ASN A 163 -8.24 -0.63 -10.87
CA ASN A 163 -8.60 -1.83 -11.62
C ASN A 163 -9.62 -2.71 -10.87
N VAL A 164 -9.39 -2.95 -9.58
CA VAL A 164 -10.24 -3.83 -8.75
C VAL A 164 -11.63 -3.26 -8.56
N PHE A 165 -11.72 -1.97 -8.23
CA PHE A 165 -13.00 -1.31 -7.95
C PHE A 165 -13.62 -0.65 -9.19
N GLY A 166 -12.98 -0.76 -10.35
CA GLY A 166 -13.46 -0.20 -11.61
C GLY A 166 -13.52 1.32 -11.63
N ALA A 167 -12.63 2.00 -10.90
CA ALA A 167 -12.50 3.44 -10.92
C ALA A 167 -11.91 3.89 -12.27
N LYS A 168 -12.62 4.79 -12.97
CA LYS A 168 -12.23 5.33 -14.28
C LYS A 168 -12.00 6.85 -14.25
N GLY A 169 -12.17 7.47 -13.08
CA GLY A 169 -11.86 8.86 -12.83
C GLY A 169 -10.36 9.05 -12.60
N LEU A 170 -10.02 10.14 -11.90
CA LEU A 170 -8.63 10.45 -11.57
C LEU A 170 -7.99 9.29 -10.80
N ASN A 171 -6.80 8.90 -11.24
CA ASN A 171 -5.93 7.99 -10.51
C ASN A 171 -4.61 8.69 -10.23
N ALA A 172 -4.39 9.06 -8.99
CA ALA A 172 -3.23 9.84 -8.59
C ALA A 172 -2.63 9.33 -7.28
N ASN A 173 -1.35 9.65 -7.11
CA ASN A 173 -0.60 9.36 -5.92
C ASN A 173 0.26 10.56 -5.55
N CYS A 174 0.28 10.97 -4.28
CA CYS A 174 1.22 11.97 -3.80
C CYS A 174 2.29 11.33 -2.92
N LEU A 175 3.52 11.81 -3.11
CA LEU A 175 4.72 11.28 -2.50
C LEU A 175 5.41 12.39 -1.69
N THR A 176 4.78 12.77 -0.59
CA THR A 176 5.25 13.84 0.30
C THR A 176 5.58 13.32 1.70
N ALA A 177 6.20 12.15 1.75
CA ALA A 177 6.62 11.48 2.97
C ALA A 177 5.47 11.38 3.99
N CYS A 178 5.68 11.78 5.25
CA CYS A 178 4.68 11.69 6.31
C CYS A 178 3.42 12.55 6.08
N ALA A 179 3.46 13.55 5.20
CA ALA A 179 2.31 14.37 4.84
C ALA A 179 1.44 13.78 3.71
N ALA A 180 1.91 12.72 3.02
CA ALA A 180 1.31 12.21 1.81
C ALA A 180 -0.18 11.85 1.96
N SER A 181 -0.55 11.13 3.01
CA SER A 181 -1.95 10.71 3.21
C SER A 181 -2.87 11.89 3.50
N SER A 182 -2.42 12.86 4.31
CA SER A 182 -3.19 14.07 4.57
C SER A 182 -3.35 14.92 3.32
N GLN A 183 -2.31 15.02 2.50
CA GLN A 183 -2.36 15.71 1.21
C GLN A 183 -3.33 15.01 0.27
N ALA A 184 -3.27 13.69 0.15
CA ALA A 184 -4.19 12.92 -0.72
C ALA A 184 -5.67 13.17 -0.36
N ILE A 185 -5.99 13.21 0.94
CA ILE A 185 -7.35 13.52 1.41
C ILE A 185 -7.73 14.95 1.04
N GLY A 186 -6.82 15.92 1.22
CA GLY A 186 -7.05 17.33 0.86
C GLY A 186 -7.28 17.53 -0.63
N GLU A 187 -6.45 16.90 -1.47
CA GLU A 187 -6.59 16.96 -2.93
C GLU A 187 -7.91 16.31 -3.39
N ALA A 188 -8.24 15.12 -2.85
CA ALA A 188 -9.52 14.47 -3.15
C ALA A 188 -10.72 15.34 -2.74
N TYR A 189 -10.65 16.00 -1.58
CA TYR A 189 -11.65 16.97 -1.14
C TYR A 189 -11.82 18.10 -2.16
N GLU A 190 -10.73 18.73 -2.61
CA GLU A 190 -10.78 19.82 -3.59
C GLU A 190 -11.34 19.36 -4.95
N MET A 191 -10.97 18.17 -5.41
CA MET A 191 -11.47 17.58 -6.66
C MET A 191 -12.98 17.38 -6.63
N ILE A 192 -13.53 16.83 -5.54
CA ILE A 192 -14.98 16.65 -5.36
C ILE A 192 -15.67 18.02 -5.27
N ARG A 193 -15.08 18.97 -4.54
CA ARG A 193 -15.63 20.33 -4.39
C ARG A 193 -15.69 21.08 -5.70
N ALA A 194 -14.67 20.89 -6.57
CA ALA A 194 -14.58 21.50 -7.89
C ALA A 194 -15.37 20.74 -8.98
N GLU A 195 -16.11 19.69 -8.62
CA GLU A 195 -16.88 18.84 -9.55
C GLU A 195 -16.02 18.10 -10.59
N CYS A 196 -14.72 17.91 -10.31
CA CYS A 196 -13.80 17.17 -11.15
C CYS A 196 -13.80 15.67 -10.87
N ALA A 197 -14.47 15.24 -9.81
CA ALA A 197 -14.65 13.84 -9.40
C ALA A 197 -16.10 13.62 -8.90
#